data_d220035c71a22916047a78d5d5e4c177
#
_entry.id   d220035c71a22916047a78d5d5e4c177
#
_cell.length_a   1.000
_cell.length_b   1.000
_cell.length_c   1.000
_cell.angle_alpha   90.00
_cell.angle_beta   90.00
_cell.angle_gamma   90.00
#
_symmetry.space_group_name_H-M   'P 1'
#
loop_
_entity.id
_entity.type
_entity.pdbx_description
1 polymer ?
#
loop_
_entity_poly.entity_id
_entity_poly.type
_entity_poly.pdbx_seq_one_letter_code
_entity_poly.pdbx_strand_id
1 'polypeptide(L)'
;ISCFSPSPCKNSQIFLNLFFSVTILREKNRFVIFVGNYINMEIEIEKHPLEPFLPPKAKLLMLGSFPPQRKRRSMDFYYPNLNNDMWRIVGLLFFGDKDHFLNDTRKAFCREQIIDFLNEKGIALFDTASSIRRLQDNASDKFLEVVQPTDIAALLRQLPECRAIVTTGQKATDTLRAQLEVEEPKVGDYAEFVFEGRAMRLYRMPSSSRAYPLALDKKAAAYRIMYQDLQMVI
;
A
#
# COMPACT_ATOMS: atom_id res chain seq x y z
N ILE A 1 51.25 11.45 30.19
CA ILE A 1 50.79 10.35 29.28
C ILE A 1 49.28 10.50 29.23
N SER A 2 48.77 11.17 28.20
CA SER A 2 47.37 11.46 28.00
C SER A 2 46.79 10.50 26.96
N CYS A 3 45.78 9.71 27.32
CA CYS A 3 45.01 8.91 26.40
C CYS A 3 43.88 9.75 25.81
N PHE A 4 43.97 10.00 24.50
CA PHE A 4 42.86 10.48 23.68
C PHE A 4 42.02 9.28 23.24
N SER A 5 40.72 9.28 23.54
CA SER A 5 39.74 8.38 22.97
C SER A 5 39.10 9.03 21.73
N PRO A 6 39.04 8.37 20.58
CA PRO A 6 38.30 8.90 19.41
C PRO A 6 36.84 8.48 19.48
N SER A 7 35.95 9.44 19.21
CA SER A 7 34.53 9.28 18.98
C SER A 7 34.25 8.41 17.74
N PRO A 8 33.16 7.64 17.71
CA PRO A 8 32.84 6.84 16.54
C PRO A 8 32.20 7.71 15.44
N CYS A 9 32.91 7.85 14.33
CA CYS A 9 32.35 8.32 13.06
C CYS A 9 31.29 7.34 12.57
N LYS A 10 30.08 7.83 12.33
CA LYS A 10 29.03 7.13 11.59
C LYS A 10 29.42 7.07 10.11
N ASN A 11 30.07 6.00 9.70
CA ASN A 11 30.17 5.63 8.30
C ASN A 11 29.23 4.46 8.04
N SER A 12 28.16 4.72 7.32
CA SER A 12 27.39 3.68 6.63
C SER A 12 28.28 3.06 5.56
N GLN A 13 28.90 1.92 5.89
CA GLN A 13 29.62 1.13 4.92
C GLN A 13 28.61 0.44 4.01
N ILE A 14 28.58 0.89 2.76
CA ILE A 14 27.99 0.12 1.66
C ILE A 14 28.94 -1.06 1.42
N PHE A 15 28.54 -2.26 1.84
CA PHE A 15 29.26 -3.50 1.49
C PHE A 15 29.05 -3.78 0.01
N LEU A 16 30.04 -3.44 -0.80
CA LEU A 16 30.11 -3.81 -2.20
C LEU A 16 30.65 -5.24 -2.29
N ASN A 17 29.77 -6.24 -2.34
CA ASN A 17 30.20 -7.62 -2.65
C ASN A 17 30.45 -7.74 -4.15
N LEU A 18 31.71 -7.67 -4.56
CA LEU A 18 32.15 -7.93 -5.92
C LEU A 18 32.26 -9.46 -6.13
N PHE A 19 31.27 -10.04 -6.81
CA PHE A 19 31.39 -11.38 -7.36
C PHE A 19 31.94 -11.27 -8.78
N PHE A 20 33.13 -11.90 -9.00
CA PHE A 20 33.67 -12.04 -10.33
C PHE A 20 33.13 -13.34 -10.94
N SER A 21 32.35 -13.25 -12.02
CA SER A 21 32.09 -14.42 -12.85
C SER A 21 33.12 -14.47 -13.99
N VAL A 22 33.81 -15.57 -14.10
CA VAL A 22 34.78 -15.81 -15.18
C VAL A 22 34.10 -16.72 -16.21
N THR A 23 33.81 -16.19 -17.38
CA THR A 23 33.34 -17.00 -18.51
C THR A 23 34.47 -17.21 -19.47
N ILE A 24 34.89 -18.48 -19.69
CA ILE A 24 35.92 -18.86 -20.65
C ILE A 24 35.25 -19.38 -21.91
N LEU A 25 35.37 -18.64 -23.00
CA LEU A 25 34.95 -19.09 -24.32
C LEU A 25 36.15 -19.50 -25.14
N ARG A 26 36.05 -20.67 -25.83
CA ARG A 26 37.06 -21.16 -26.75
C ARG A 26 36.66 -20.84 -28.18
N GLU A 27 37.32 -19.89 -28.78
CA GLU A 27 37.14 -19.55 -30.20
C GLU A 27 38.44 -19.72 -30.94
N LYS A 28 38.46 -20.56 -31.98
CA LYS A 28 39.57 -20.75 -32.93
C LYS A 28 40.99 -20.67 -32.33
N ASN A 29 41.33 -21.61 -31.42
CA ASN A 29 42.63 -21.70 -30.76
C ASN A 29 43.06 -20.51 -29.87
N ARG A 30 42.12 -19.67 -29.43
CA ARG A 30 42.35 -18.66 -28.39
C ARG A 30 41.32 -18.79 -27.27
N PHE A 31 41.80 -18.64 -26.03
CA PHE A 31 40.93 -18.53 -24.87
C PHE A 31 40.68 -17.05 -24.64
N VAL A 32 39.38 -16.65 -24.65
CA VAL A 32 38.98 -15.31 -24.27
C VAL A 32 38.31 -15.40 -22.88
N ILE A 33 38.91 -14.73 -21.92
CA ILE A 33 38.43 -14.70 -20.54
C ILE A 33 37.67 -13.42 -20.37
N PHE A 34 36.32 -13.51 -20.16
CA PHE A 34 35.50 -12.38 -19.77
C PHE A 34 35.39 -12.36 -18.25
N VAL A 35 35.87 -11.29 -17.63
CA VAL A 35 35.65 -11.00 -16.23
C VAL A 35 34.53 -9.97 -16.17
N GLY A 36 33.32 -10.44 -15.86
CA GLY A 36 32.16 -9.57 -15.68
C GLY A 36 32.05 -9.16 -14.22
N ASN A 37 32.00 -7.85 -13.98
CA ASN A 37 31.64 -7.32 -12.67
C ASN A 37 30.12 -7.30 -12.55
N TYR A 38 29.53 -8.21 -11.78
CA TYR A 38 28.15 -8.11 -11.36
C TYR A 38 28.09 -7.26 -10.08
N ILE A 39 27.61 -6.05 -10.19
CA ILE A 39 27.23 -5.25 -9.02
C ILE A 39 25.90 -5.82 -8.54
N ASN A 40 25.93 -6.61 -7.49
CA ASN A 40 24.72 -7.06 -6.81
C ASN A 40 24.21 -5.86 -5.99
N MET A 41 23.37 -5.03 -6.59
CA MET A 41 22.67 -3.97 -5.84
C MET A 41 21.62 -4.64 -4.96
N GLU A 42 21.91 -4.77 -3.69
CA GLU A 42 20.93 -5.23 -2.71
C GLU A 42 19.82 -4.16 -2.64
N ILE A 43 18.62 -4.52 -3.08
CA ILE A 43 17.48 -3.59 -3.08
C ILE A 43 17.05 -3.39 -1.62
N GLU A 44 17.08 -2.16 -1.16
CA GLU A 44 16.74 -1.78 0.21
C GLU A 44 15.31 -2.18 0.57
N ILE A 45 15.12 -2.69 1.79
CA ILE A 45 13.81 -2.98 2.34
C ILE A 45 13.19 -1.68 2.87
N GLU A 46 12.09 -1.29 2.26
CA GLU A 46 11.28 -0.15 2.73
C GLU A 46 10.31 -0.63 3.81
N LYS A 47 10.37 -0.03 5.02
CA LYS A 47 9.36 -0.22 6.07
C LYS A 47 8.18 0.71 5.86
N HIS A 48 6.99 0.27 6.30
CA HIS A 48 5.78 1.11 6.22
C HIS A 48 5.99 2.40 7.03
N PRO A 49 5.78 3.58 6.43
CA PRO A 49 6.11 4.86 7.07
C PRO A 49 5.02 5.41 7.99
N LEU A 50 3.85 4.79 8.00
CA LEU A 50 2.69 5.22 8.78
C LEU A 50 2.26 4.12 9.74
N GLU A 51 1.74 4.51 10.90
CA GLU A 51 1.03 3.62 11.81
C GLU A 51 -0.40 3.36 11.32
N PRO A 52 -1.02 2.21 11.67
CA PRO A 52 -2.42 1.95 11.35
C PRO A 52 -3.34 3.04 11.92
N PHE A 53 -4.26 3.51 11.10
CA PHE A 53 -5.30 4.42 11.53
C PHE A 53 -6.55 3.60 11.90
N LEU A 54 -6.80 3.46 13.21
CA LEU A 54 -7.81 2.56 13.77
C LEU A 54 -8.81 3.31 14.67
N PRO A 55 -9.82 4.00 14.10
CA PRO A 55 -10.88 4.59 14.91
C PRO A 55 -11.59 3.54 15.78
N PRO A 56 -11.89 3.82 17.07
CA PRO A 56 -12.41 2.81 18.00
C PRO A 56 -13.71 2.14 17.55
N LYS A 57 -14.55 2.85 16.78
CA LYS A 57 -15.84 2.35 16.26
C LYS A 57 -15.79 2.03 14.76
N ALA A 58 -14.62 1.67 14.25
CA ALA A 58 -14.49 1.37 12.84
C ALA A 58 -15.29 0.13 12.44
N LYS A 59 -16.15 0.30 11.44
CA LYS A 59 -16.99 -0.74 10.84
C LYS A 59 -16.36 -1.33 9.58
N LEU A 60 -15.49 -0.58 8.94
CA LEU A 60 -14.79 -0.93 7.70
C LEU A 60 -13.29 -0.76 7.89
N LEU A 61 -12.50 -1.77 7.51
CA LEU A 61 -11.04 -1.69 7.37
C LEU A 61 -10.69 -1.60 5.88
N MET A 62 -10.17 -0.46 5.45
CA MET A 62 -9.73 -0.26 4.07
C MET A 62 -8.23 -0.48 3.94
N LEU A 63 -7.84 -1.34 3.00
CA LEU A 63 -6.47 -1.78 2.79
C LEU A 63 -5.98 -1.49 1.37
N GLY A 64 -4.89 -0.73 1.26
CA GLY A 64 -4.08 -0.65 0.06
C GLY A 64 -2.98 -1.72 0.04
N SER A 65 -2.05 -1.61 -0.90
CA SER A 65 -0.88 -2.49 -1.00
C SER A 65 0.29 -1.98 -0.16
N PHE A 66 0.76 -0.76 -0.46
CA PHE A 66 1.84 -0.06 0.22
C PHE A 66 1.91 1.40 -0.27
N PRO A 67 2.33 2.37 0.56
CA PRO A 67 2.39 3.77 0.16
C PRO A 67 3.39 4.02 -0.99
N PRO A 68 3.13 5.04 -1.83
CA PRO A 68 4.12 5.48 -2.82
C PRO A 68 5.34 6.08 -2.13
N GLN A 69 6.46 6.21 -2.87
CA GLN A 69 7.65 6.90 -2.39
C GLN A 69 7.34 8.32 -1.94
N ARG A 70 8.10 8.85 -0.95
CA ARG A 70 7.89 10.17 -0.35
C ARG A 70 7.77 11.31 -1.39
N LYS A 71 8.58 11.28 -2.45
CA LYS A 71 8.54 12.30 -3.53
C LYS A 71 7.20 12.38 -4.28
N ARG A 72 6.32 11.37 -4.13
CA ARG A 72 5.00 11.29 -4.77
C ARG A 72 3.85 11.57 -3.80
N ARG A 73 4.14 11.93 -2.55
CA ARG A 73 3.12 12.18 -1.52
C ARG A 73 2.85 13.67 -1.41
N SER A 74 1.58 14.03 -1.41
CA SER A 74 1.11 15.41 -1.18
C SER A 74 0.78 15.66 0.30
N MET A 75 0.69 14.58 1.11
CA MET A 75 0.47 14.62 2.56
C MET A 75 1.09 13.41 3.24
N ASP A 76 1.33 13.47 4.54
CA ASP A 76 1.79 12.33 5.35
C ASP A 76 0.58 11.57 5.92
N PHE A 77 -0.17 10.90 5.03
CA PHE A 77 -1.30 10.05 5.37
C PHE A 77 -1.57 9.04 4.23
N TYR A 78 -2.68 8.29 4.29
CA TYR A 78 -3.03 7.26 3.29
C TYR A 78 -3.51 7.86 1.97
N TYR A 79 -3.27 7.14 0.87
CA TYR A 79 -3.59 7.57 -0.49
C TYR A 79 -3.11 9.00 -0.82
N PRO A 80 -1.84 9.33 -0.53
CA PRO A 80 -1.32 10.69 -0.54
C PRO A 80 -1.06 11.26 -1.93
N ASN A 81 -1.07 10.44 -2.97
CA ASN A 81 -0.72 10.86 -4.32
C ASN A 81 -1.93 11.51 -5.01
N LEU A 82 -1.75 12.72 -5.53
CA LEU A 82 -2.78 13.43 -6.31
C LEU A 82 -3.21 12.68 -7.59
N ASN A 83 -2.37 11.75 -8.08
CA ASN A 83 -2.71 10.82 -9.16
C ASN A 83 -3.39 9.53 -8.66
N ASN A 84 -3.89 9.53 -7.42
CA ASN A 84 -4.77 8.52 -6.88
C ASN A 84 -6.16 9.12 -6.67
N ASP A 85 -7.20 8.41 -7.07
CA ASP A 85 -8.56 8.91 -7.06
C ASP A 85 -9.32 8.62 -5.76
N MET A 86 -8.71 7.96 -4.75
CA MET A 86 -9.43 7.55 -3.53
C MET A 86 -10.21 8.69 -2.90
N TRP A 87 -9.54 9.78 -2.58
CA TRP A 87 -10.22 10.92 -1.93
C TRP A 87 -11.17 11.67 -2.86
N ARG A 88 -11.00 11.54 -4.18
CA ARG A 88 -11.98 12.03 -5.17
C ARG A 88 -13.22 11.15 -5.25
N ILE A 89 -13.06 9.84 -5.18
CA ILE A 89 -14.18 8.89 -5.08
C ILE A 89 -14.99 9.19 -3.83
N VAL A 90 -14.33 9.29 -2.69
CA VAL A 90 -14.98 9.56 -1.41
C VAL A 90 -15.67 10.94 -1.42
N GLY A 91 -15.00 11.99 -1.89
CA GLY A 91 -15.57 13.33 -2.01
C GLY A 91 -16.81 13.35 -2.88
N LEU A 92 -16.76 12.67 -4.03
CA LEU A 92 -17.91 12.57 -4.94
C LEU A 92 -19.09 11.83 -4.31
N LEU A 93 -18.83 10.74 -3.57
CA LEU A 93 -19.88 9.88 -3.01
C LEU A 93 -20.56 10.48 -1.79
N PHE A 94 -19.82 11.14 -0.90
CA PHE A 94 -20.34 11.63 0.37
C PHE A 94 -20.69 13.12 0.37
N PHE A 95 -20.10 13.90 -0.54
CA PHE A 95 -20.27 15.37 -0.58
C PHE A 95 -20.73 15.89 -1.95
N GLY A 96 -20.82 15.01 -2.98
CA GLY A 96 -21.17 15.43 -4.34
C GLY A 96 -20.06 16.22 -5.05
N ASP A 97 -18.89 16.34 -4.44
CA ASP A 97 -17.74 17.10 -4.95
C ASP A 97 -16.47 16.24 -4.91
N LYS A 98 -15.97 15.89 -6.09
CA LYS A 98 -14.71 15.11 -6.25
C LYS A 98 -13.47 15.81 -5.68
N ASP A 99 -13.52 17.11 -5.54
CA ASP A 99 -12.39 17.94 -5.09
C ASP A 99 -12.54 18.37 -3.60
N HIS A 100 -13.56 17.88 -2.91
CA HIS A 100 -13.91 18.23 -1.51
C HIS A 100 -12.69 18.17 -0.55
N PHE A 101 -11.84 17.18 -0.68
CA PHE A 101 -10.67 16.99 0.19
C PHE A 101 -9.39 17.67 -0.33
N LEU A 102 -9.44 18.43 -1.40
CA LEU A 102 -8.29 19.22 -1.85
C LEU A 102 -8.18 20.51 -1.02
N ASN A 103 -6.93 20.88 -0.71
CA ASN A 103 -6.67 22.19 -0.09
C ASN A 103 -6.95 23.34 -1.09
N ASP A 104 -6.99 24.58 -0.62
CA ASP A 104 -7.30 25.78 -1.41
C ASP A 104 -6.39 25.94 -2.63
N THR A 105 -5.13 25.52 -2.52
CA THR A 105 -4.17 25.58 -3.64
C THR A 105 -4.34 24.43 -4.64
N ARG A 106 -5.16 23.43 -4.33
CA ARG A 106 -5.38 22.18 -5.08
C ARG A 106 -4.09 21.36 -5.35
N LYS A 107 -3.05 21.59 -4.55
CA LYS A 107 -1.75 20.91 -4.66
C LYS A 107 -1.54 19.79 -3.64
N ALA A 108 -2.44 19.65 -2.69
CA ALA A 108 -2.42 18.61 -1.68
C ALA A 108 -3.85 18.27 -1.23
N PHE A 109 -4.02 17.08 -0.63
CA PHE A 109 -5.23 16.76 0.11
C PHE A 109 -5.14 17.34 1.53
N CYS A 110 -6.29 17.73 2.09
CA CYS A 110 -6.43 18.23 3.46
C CYS A 110 -6.54 17.02 4.41
N ARG A 111 -5.43 16.69 5.06
CA ARG A 111 -5.30 15.52 5.95
C ARG A 111 -6.30 15.57 7.10
N GLU A 112 -6.49 16.71 7.70
CA GLU A 112 -7.36 16.92 8.87
C GLU A 112 -8.82 16.62 8.50
N GLN A 113 -9.33 17.16 7.40
CA GLN A 113 -10.68 16.88 6.91
C GLN A 113 -10.90 15.39 6.61
N ILE A 114 -9.88 14.72 6.08
CA ILE A 114 -9.94 13.28 5.83
C ILE A 114 -10.02 12.51 7.15
N ILE A 115 -9.21 12.86 8.15
CA ILE A 115 -9.21 12.21 9.46
C ILE A 115 -10.57 12.38 10.15
N ASP A 116 -11.15 13.60 10.13
CA ASP A 116 -12.45 13.87 10.70
C ASP A 116 -13.55 13.02 10.03
N PHE A 117 -13.55 12.98 8.71
CA PHE A 117 -14.47 12.14 7.93
C PHE A 117 -14.33 10.64 8.29
N LEU A 118 -13.10 10.12 8.36
CA LEU A 118 -12.85 8.71 8.68
C LEU A 118 -13.31 8.35 10.10
N ASN A 119 -13.08 9.23 11.06
CA ASN A 119 -13.58 9.06 12.43
C ASN A 119 -15.10 9.06 12.48
N GLU A 120 -15.76 10.01 11.80
CA GLU A 120 -17.22 10.11 11.73
C GLU A 120 -17.86 8.86 11.11
N LYS A 121 -17.28 8.39 9.99
CA LYS A 121 -17.82 7.23 9.27
C LYS A 121 -17.38 5.88 9.83
N GLY A 122 -16.42 5.84 10.74
CA GLY A 122 -15.90 4.60 11.30
C GLY A 122 -15.13 3.79 10.24
N ILE A 123 -14.19 4.42 9.55
CA ILE A 123 -13.35 3.78 8.53
C ILE A 123 -11.92 3.72 9.04
N ALA A 124 -11.39 2.51 9.24
CA ALA A 124 -10.00 2.26 9.54
C ALA A 124 -9.18 2.12 8.25
N LEU A 125 -7.91 2.52 8.30
CA LEU A 125 -6.99 2.47 7.16
C LEU A 125 -5.68 1.80 7.55
N PHE A 126 -5.18 0.94 6.68
CA PHE A 126 -3.80 0.50 6.63
C PHE A 126 -3.46 -0.04 5.23
N ASP A 127 -2.32 -0.71 5.10
CA ASP A 127 -1.89 -1.41 3.89
C ASP A 127 -1.60 -2.88 4.19
N THR A 128 -1.69 -3.75 3.19
CA THR A 128 -1.51 -5.20 3.35
C THR A 128 -0.05 -5.62 3.52
N ALA A 129 0.91 -4.73 3.29
CA ALA A 129 2.33 -4.97 3.52
C ALA A 129 2.90 -3.99 4.54
N SER A 130 3.65 -4.50 5.54
CA SER A 130 4.41 -3.73 6.53
C SER A 130 5.85 -3.46 6.09
N SER A 131 6.41 -4.28 5.18
CA SER A 131 7.66 -3.97 4.48
C SER A 131 7.73 -4.59 3.08
N ILE A 132 8.45 -3.92 2.19
CA ILE A 132 8.58 -4.29 0.78
C ILE A 132 10.00 -4.11 0.27
N ARG A 133 10.31 -4.73 -0.89
CA ARG A 133 11.35 -4.27 -1.82
C ARG A 133 10.68 -3.65 -3.04
N ARG A 134 11.13 -2.46 -3.41
CA ARG A 134 10.64 -1.78 -4.61
C ARG A 134 11.58 -2.05 -5.76
N LEU A 135 11.17 -2.94 -6.68
CA LEU A 135 12.01 -3.41 -7.78
C LEU A 135 12.24 -2.35 -8.88
N GLN A 136 11.41 -1.30 -8.92
CA GLN A 136 11.54 -0.19 -9.86
C GLN A 136 11.12 1.13 -9.22
N ASP A 137 11.72 2.24 -9.66
CA ASP A 137 11.39 3.60 -9.20
C ASP A 137 10.08 4.11 -9.82
N ASN A 138 8.98 3.40 -9.58
CA ASN A 138 7.65 3.80 -10.02
C ASN A 138 6.61 3.53 -8.91
N ALA A 139 5.35 3.93 -9.15
CA ALA A 139 4.25 3.76 -8.19
C ALA A 139 3.37 2.53 -8.50
N SER A 140 3.82 1.62 -9.37
CA SER A 140 3.05 0.44 -9.75
C SER A 140 3.26 -0.69 -8.76
N ASP A 141 2.17 -1.23 -8.25
CA ASP A 141 2.15 -2.40 -7.35
C ASP A 141 2.78 -3.65 -7.98
N LYS A 142 2.83 -3.72 -9.32
CA LYS A 142 3.47 -4.83 -10.06
C LYS A 142 4.94 -5.03 -9.67
N PHE A 143 5.62 -3.96 -9.28
CA PHE A 143 7.04 -3.96 -8.93
C PHE A 143 7.28 -3.88 -7.42
N LEU A 144 6.26 -4.19 -6.61
CA LEU A 144 6.39 -4.35 -5.17
C LEU A 144 6.54 -5.83 -4.81
N GLU A 145 7.68 -6.20 -4.24
CA GLU A 145 7.88 -7.48 -3.57
C GLU A 145 7.54 -7.31 -2.09
N VAL A 146 6.54 -8.03 -1.60
CA VAL A 146 6.18 -8.02 -0.18
C VAL A 146 7.22 -8.83 0.59
N VAL A 147 7.97 -8.18 1.47
CA VAL A 147 8.94 -8.81 2.36
C VAL A 147 8.26 -9.26 3.64
N GLN A 148 7.43 -8.39 4.22
CA GLN A 148 6.64 -8.69 5.40
C GLN A 148 5.20 -8.23 5.18
N PRO A 149 4.22 -9.15 5.15
CA PRO A 149 2.82 -8.78 5.15
C PRO A 149 2.44 -8.18 6.50
N THR A 150 1.40 -7.34 6.49
CA THR A 150 0.77 -6.83 7.71
C THR A 150 0.00 -7.95 8.39
N ASP A 151 0.09 -8.06 9.72
CA ASP A 151 -0.75 -8.98 10.50
C ASP A 151 -2.20 -8.44 10.54
N ILE A 152 -3.01 -8.90 9.58
CA ILE A 152 -4.41 -8.49 9.45
C ILE A 152 -5.25 -8.97 10.64
N ALA A 153 -4.94 -10.13 11.20
CA ALA A 153 -5.65 -10.66 12.35
C ALA A 153 -5.45 -9.77 13.58
N ALA A 154 -4.22 -9.30 13.81
CA ALA A 154 -3.93 -8.35 14.90
C ALA A 154 -4.66 -7.02 14.73
N LEU A 155 -4.82 -6.51 13.49
CA LEU A 155 -5.62 -5.31 13.23
C LEU A 155 -7.11 -5.55 13.53
N LEU A 156 -7.68 -6.66 13.07
CA LEU A 156 -9.09 -6.98 13.26
C LEU A 156 -9.46 -7.20 14.73
N ARG A 157 -8.54 -7.71 15.56
CA ARG A 157 -8.75 -7.83 17.01
C ARG A 157 -8.85 -6.47 17.70
N GLN A 158 -8.18 -5.45 17.18
CA GLN A 158 -8.28 -4.07 17.68
C GLN A 158 -9.56 -3.35 17.19
N LEU A 159 -10.32 -3.94 16.26
CA LEU A 159 -11.51 -3.37 15.65
C LEU A 159 -12.74 -4.28 15.89
N PRO A 160 -13.28 -4.34 17.10
CA PRO A 160 -14.36 -5.28 17.47
C PRO A 160 -15.67 -5.02 16.71
N GLU A 161 -15.93 -3.79 16.29
CA GLU A 161 -17.12 -3.43 15.51
C GLU A 161 -16.96 -3.63 14.00
N CYS A 162 -15.74 -3.89 13.51
CA CYS A 162 -15.45 -4.07 12.09
C CYS A 162 -16.17 -5.31 11.56
N ARG A 163 -16.90 -5.14 10.46
CA ARG A 163 -17.66 -6.22 9.77
C ARG A 163 -17.27 -6.36 8.31
N ALA A 164 -16.42 -5.47 7.82
CA ALA A 164 -15.99 -5.50 6.44
C ALA A 164 -14.52 -5.10 6.29
N ILE A 165 -13.86 -5.77 5.35
CA ILE A 165 -12.55 -5.36 4.82
C ILE A 165 -12.78 -4.96 3.36
N VAL A 166 -12.12 -3.91 2.90
CA VAL A 166 -12.02 -3.61 1.48
C VAL A 166 -10.58 -3.57 1.03
N THR A 167 -10.26 -4.28 -0.04
CA THR A 167 -8.98 -4.19 -0.72
C THR A 167 -9.09 -3.33 -1.97
N THR A 168 -8.11 -2.46 -2.19
CA THR A 168 -8.08 -1.52 -3.32
C THR A 168 -7.01 -1.92 -4.33
N GLY A 169 -7.36 -2.86 -5.21
CA GLY A 169 -6.46 -3.39 -6.23
C GLY A 169 -6.01 -4.84 -5.97
N GLN A 170 -5.45 -5.47 -7.01
CA GLN A 170 -5.10 -6.90 -7.01
C GLN A 170 -4.05 -7.24 -5.96
N LYS A 171 -2.94 -6.49 -5.89
CA LYS A 171 -1.83 -6.78 -4.98
C LYS A 171 -2.28 -6.82 -3.51
N ALA A 172 -3.13 -5.86 -3.10
CA ALA A 172 -3.71 -5.85 -1.77
C ALA A 172 -4.58 -7.07 -1.50
N THR A 173 -5.41 -7.46 -2.49
CA THR A 173 -6.27 -8.65 -2.40
C THR A 173 -5.44 -9.93 -2.25
N ASP A 174 -4.41 -10.12 -3.08
CA ASP A 174 -3.56 -11.32 -3.05
C ASP A 174 -2.81 -11.44 -1.71
N THR A 175 -2.24 -10.32 -1.23
CA THR A 175 -1.49 -10.31 0.03
C THR A 175 -2.39 -10.59 1.23
N LEU A 176 -3.63 -10.08 1.23
CA LEU A 176 -4.60 -10.36 2.29
C LEU A 176 -5.04 -11.83 2.28
N ARG A 177 -5.40 -12.36 1.10
CA ARG A 177 -5.88 -13.74 0.96
C ARG A 177 -4.84 -14.79 1.29
N ALA A 178 -3.56 -14.45 1.23
CA ALA A 178 -2.49 -15.33 1.72
C ALA A 178 -2.52 -15.53 3.26
N GLN A 179 -3.31 -14.72 4.00
CA GLN A 179 -3.40 -14.76 5.46
C GLN A 179 -4.80 -15.14 5.97
N LEU A 180 -5.84 -14.95 5.18
CA LEU A 180 -7.23 -15.20 5.55
C LEU A 180 -7.87 -16.19 4.57
N GLU A 181 -8.54 -17.19 5.11
CA GLU A 181 -9.31 -18.14 4.32
C GLU A 181 -10.61 -17.47 3.82
N VAL A 182 -10.55 -16.91 2.62
CA VAL A 182 -11.67 -16.24 1.96
C VAL A 182 -11.55 -16.39 0.45
N GLU A 183 -12.67 -16.61 -0.22
CA GLU A 183 -12.72 -16.63 -1.68
C GLU A 183 -12.36 -15.28 -2.27
N GLU A 184 -11.79 -15.29 -3.49
CA GLU A 184 -11.48 -14.06 -4.20
C GLU A 184 -12.74 -13.44 -4.81
N PRO A 185 -13.17 -12.26 -4.32
CA PRO A 185 -14.32 -11.59 -4.92
C PRO A 185 -14.01 -11.13 -6.36
N LYS A 186 -15.03 -11.02 -7.19
CA LYS A 186 -14.93 -10.27 -8.44
C LYS A 186 -14.69 -8.79 -8.13
N VAL A 187 -14.07 -8.06 -9.06
CA VAL A 187 -13.87 -6.62 -8.89
C VAL A 187 -15.23 -5.90 -8.83
N GLY A 188 -15.46 -5.16 -7.78
CA GLY A 188 -16.73 -4.47 -7.48
C GLY A 188 -17.71 -5.31 -6.66
N ASP A 189 -17.30 -6.48 -6.18
CA ASP A 189 -18.14 -7.42 -5.44
C ASP A 189 -17.49 -7.81 -4.09
N TYR A 190 -18.13 -8.69 -3.33
CA TYR A 190 -17.61 -9.20 -2.05
C TYR A 190 -17.68 -10.72 -1.94
N ALA A 191 -16.94 -11.27 -0.98
CA ALA A 191 -17.07 -12.63 -0.47
C ALA A 191 -17.28 -12.59 1.04
N GLU A 192 -18.06 -13.54 1.57
CA GLU A 192 -18.28 -13.68 3.00
C GLU A 192 -17.24 -14.60 3.62
N PHE A 193 -16.84 -14.32 4.85
CA PHE A 193 -15.95 -15.17 5.63
C PHE A 193 -16.22 -15.00 7.13
N VAL A 194 -15.65 -15.87 7.94
CA VAL A 194 -15.74 -15.80 9.40
C VAL A 194 -14.37 -15.53 10.00
N PHE A 195 -14.27 -14.50 10.82
CA PHE A 195 -13.07 -14.20 11.58
C PHE A 195 -13.37 -14.28 13.08
N GLU A 196 -12.80 -15.30 13.76
CA GLU A 196 -12.97 -15.53 15.21
C GLU A 196 -14.46 -15.48 15.65
N GLY A 197 -15.33 -16.18 14.89
CA GLY A 197 -16.78 -16.23 15.13
C GLY A 197 -17.57 -15.02 14.67
N ARG A 198 -16.94 -14.02 14.08
CA ARG A 198 -17.55 -12.81 13.55
C ARG A 198 -17.76 -12.94 12.05
N ALA A 199 -19.01 -12.83 11.59
CA ALA A 199 -19.33 -12.77 10.17
C ALA A 199 -18.78 -11.48 9.55
N MET A 200 -18.02 -11.60 8.47
CA MET A 200 -17.33 -10.51 7.79
C MET A 200 -17.49 -10.59 6.29
N ARG A 201 -17.29 -9.46 5.61
CA ARG A 201 -17.24 -9.37 4.15
C ARG A 201 -15.90 -8.83 3.69
N LEU A 202 -15.33 -9.46 2.68
CA LEU A 202 -14.18 -8.93 1.94
C LEU A 202 -14.69 -8.32 0.63
N TYR A 203 -14.63 -7.02 0.51
CA TYR A 203 -14.89 -6.29 -0.74
C TYR A 203 -13.59 -6.17 -1.55
N ARG A 204 -13.67 -6.43 -2.85
CA ARG A 204 -12.59 -6.17 -3.78
C ARG A 204 -12.97 -5.03 -4.72
N MET A 205 -12.43 -3.85 -4.46
CA MET A 205 -12.74 -2.67 -5.28
C MET A 205 -11.70 -2.46 -6.38
N PRO A 206 -12.09 -1.82 -7.50
CA PRO A 206 -11.13 -1.43 -8.51
C PRO A 206 -10.07 -0.53 -7.90
N SER A 207 -8.82 -0.63 -8.39
CA SER A 207 -7.74 0.23 -7.91
C SER A 207 -8.10 1.70 -8.09
N SER A 208 -7.89 2.48 -7.04
CA SER A 208 -8.05 3.93 -7.06
C SER A 208 -6.93 4.67 -7.81
N SER A 209 -5.85 4.00 -8.17
CA SER A 209 -4.78 4.58 -8.99
C SER A 209 -5.32 5.04 -10.35
N ARG A 210 -4.87 6.20 -10.84
CA ARG A 210 -5.17 6.65 -12.21
C ARG A 210 -4.52 5.81 -13.30
N ALA A 211 -3.50 5.03 -12.96
CA ALA A 211 -2.92 4.05 -13.87
C ALA A 211 -3.86 2.86 -14.14
N TYR A 212 -4.87 2.63 -13.29
CA TYR A 212 -5.90 1.63 -13.53
C TYR A 212 -6.89 2.16 -14.59
N PRO A 213 -7.12 1.43 -15.71
CA PRO A 213 -7.84 1.94 -16.89
C PRO A 213 -9.37 1.97 -16.66
N LEU A 214 -9.83 2.70 -15.66
CA LEU A 214 -11.24 2.90 -15.35
C LEU A 214 -11.47 4.37 -14.99
N ALA A 215 -12.47 4.99 -15.60
CA ALA A 215 -12.84 6.38 -15.33
C ALA A 215 -13.32 6.58 -13.89
N LEU A 216 -13.14 7.78 -13.35
CA LEU A 216 -13.50 8.13 -11.97
C LEU A 216 -14.95 7.77 -11.64
N ASP A 217 -15.91 8.12 -12.51
CA ASP A 217 -17.33 7.85 -12.28
C ASP A 217 -17.63 6.34 -12.20
N LYS A 218 -16.94 5.53 -13.00
CA LYS A 218 -17.07 4.06 -12.97
C LYS A 218 -16.47 3.48 -11.70
N LYS A 219 -15.32 4.01 -11.24
CA LYS A 219 -14.76 3.65 -9.93
C LYS A 219 -15.75 4.02 -8.83
N ALA A 220 -16.23 5.28 -8.83
CA ALA A 220 -17.18 5.76 -7.82
C ALA A 220 -18.46 4.92 -7.78
N ALA A 221 -18.98 4.48 -8.93
CA ALA A 221 -20.16 3.60 -8.99
C ALA A 221 -19.92 2.26 -8.24
N ALA A 222 -18.76 1.63 -8.44
CA ALA A 222 -18.41 0.39 -7.73
C ALA A 222 -18.30 0.62 -6.22
N TYR A 223 -17.59 1.68 -5.79
CA TYR A 223 -17.47 2.03 -4.38
C TYR A 223 -18.81 2.44 -3.75
N ARG A 224 -19.73 3.07 -4.50
CA ARG A 224 -21.07 3.41 -4.03
C ARG A 224 -21.84 2.17 -3.58
N ILE A 225 -21.83 1.11 -4.37
CA ILE A 225 -22.51 -0.17 -4.04
C ILE A 225 -22.02 -0.68 -2.69
N MET A 226 -20.70 -0.74 -2.48
CA MET A 226 -20.11 -1.15 -1.21
C MET A 226 -20.55 -0.25 -0.04
N TYR A 227 -20.47 1.08 -0.19
CA TYR A 227 -20.85 1.99 0.89
C TYR A 227 -22.36 1.99 1.19
N GLN A 228 -23.21 1.74 0.18
CA GLN A 228 -24.65 1.56 0.38
C GLN A 228 -24.94 0.23 1.11
N ASP A 229 -24.30 -0.86 0.73
CA ASP A 229 -24.44 -2.16 1.38
C ASP A 229 -23.98 -2.11 2.86
N LEU A 230 -22.98 -1.30 3.16
CA LEU A 230 -22.51 -1.02 4.52
C LEU A 230 -23.33 0.08 5.24
N GLN A 231 -24.37 0.64 4.62
CA GLN A 231 -25.22 1.72 5.14
C GLN A 231 -24.43 2.97 5.54
N MET A 232 -23.35 3.28 4.82
CA MET A 232 -22.49 4.45 5.06
C MET A 232 -22.86 5.65 4.19
N VAL A 233 -23.53 5.44 3.07
CA VAL A 233 -24.02 6.46 2.14
C VAL A 233 -25.45 6.12 1.72
N ILE A 234 -26.27 7.13 1.44
CA ILE A 234 -27.67 6.99 1.00
C ILE A 234 -27.75 6.82 -0.52
#